data_97d5fb9b25856986fd6c084bf1513d60
#
_entry.id   97d5fb9b25856986fd6c084bf1513d60
#
_cell.length_a   1.000
_cell.length_b   1.000
_cell.length_c   1.000
_cell.angle_alpha   90.00
_cell.angle_beta   90.00
_cell.angle_gamma   90.00
#
_symmetry.space_group_name_H-M   'P 1'
#
loop_
_entity.id
_entity.type
_entity.pdbx_description
1 polymer ?
#
loop_
_entity_poly.entity_id
_entity_poly.type
_entity_poly.pdbx_seq_one_letter_code
_entity_poly.pdbx_strand_id
1 'polypeptide(L)'
;HKTVRRQRQMCIRDRSYAGQIINFTFPHIGNVGTNNEDLESEKIWTRGVIFNSEISNPSNYRSLLDLNNWLKKNKIVGITGLDTRSLTNYIRDKGAPKGTISNNKTGKFNINKLIRTSIKWPGLNGMDLAEVVTTQKSYTWKGLKTWSKKNGYLKNKKKLFKIIAIDYGIKKNILRYFSNYNCEVKVINCKTTADEILKLKPHGIFLSNGPGDPAATGKYAIPVIKKLIQSNIPIFGICLGHQILALSLNGKTKKMKLGHRGANHPVKNQISQKVEITSQNHGFEVVRESLNKNIIVTHTSLFDNSIEGIKLKNKPVFSVQYHPESNPGPQDSHYLFSDFIKEVKKYAKKKRH
;
A
#
# COMPACT_ATOMS: atom_id res chain seq x y z
N HIS A 1 8.93 -12.32 -15.36
CA HIS A 1 8.02 -11.59 -16.25
C HIS A 1 6.53 -11.98 -16.19
N LYS A 2 6.16 -13.05 -15.46
CA LYS A 2 4.73 -13.47 -15.31
C LYS A 2 3.92 -12.62 -14.32
N THR A 3 4.56 -11.84 -13.47
CA THR A 3 3.94 -11.10 -12.37
C THR A 3 3.33 -9.75 -12.82
N VAL A 4 3.89 -9.12 -13.83
CA VAL A 4 3.49 -7.78 -14.31
C VAL A 4 2.07 -7.75 -14.92
N ARG A 5 1.58 -8.86 -15.45
CA ARG A 5 0.29 -8.95 -16.14
C ARG A 5 -0.95 -8.91 -15.24
N ARG A 6 -0.82 -9.19 -13.92
CA ARG A 6 -1.94 -9.16 -12.96
C ARG A 6 -2.24 -7.77 -12.40
N GLN A 7 -1.47 -6.79 -12.78
CA GLN A 7 -1.28 -5.50 -12.13
C GLN A 7 -2.52 -4.59 -12.02
N ARG A 8 -3.44 -4.65 -12.97
CA ARG A 8 -4.33 -3.53 -13.28
C ARG A 8 -5.59 -3.52 -12.44
N GLN A 9 -6.29 -4.62 -12.33
CA GLN A 9 -7.43 -4.77 -11.43
C GLN A 9 -7.01 -4.59 -9.95
N MET A 10 -5.81 -5.08 -9.58
CA MET A 10 -5.27 -4.95 -8.23
C MET A 10 -4.98 -3.50 -7.87
N CYS A 11 -4.31 -2.74 -8.75
CA CYS A 11 -4.04 -1.32 -8.53
C CYS A 11 -5.34 -0.51 -8.37
N ILE A 12 -6.34 -0.74 -9.24
CA ILE A 12 -7.62 -0.03 -9.18
C ILE A 12 -8.35 -0.28 -7.84
N ARG A 13 -8.15 -1.46 -7.25
CA ARG A 13 -8.72 -1.84 -5.94
C ARG A 13 -7.82 -1.56 -4.74
N ASP A 14 -6.56 -1.18 -4.95
CA ASP A 14 -5.67 -0.81 -3.85
C ASP A 14 -6.17 0.48 -3.19
N ARG A 15 -6.43 0.40 -1.89
CA ARG A 15 -6.91 1.54 -1.09
C ARG A 15 -5.94 2.71 -1.06
N SER A 16 -4.67 2.48 -1.32
CA SER A 16 -3.65 3.54 -1.44
C SER A 16 -3.93 4.53 -2.60
N TYR A 17 -4.78 4.16 -3.56
CA TYR A 17 -5.24 5.06 -4.63
C TYR A 17 -6.54 5.80 -4.32
N ALA A 18 -7.01 5.79 -3.08
CA ALA A 18 -8.22 6.52 -2.70
C ALA A 18 -8.12 8.02 -3.07
N GLY A 19 -9.18 8.52 -3.71
CA GLY A 19 -9.23 9.91 -4.16
C GLY A 19 -8.41 10.24 -5.40
N GLN A 20 -7.72 9.29 -6.03
CA GLN A 20 -6.82 9.52 -7.17
C GLN A 20 -7.40 9.00 -8.48
N ILE A 21 -7.00 9.61 -9.60
CA ILE A 21 -7.15 9.11 -10.97
C ILE A 21 -5.85 8.43 -11.34
N ILE A 22 -5.90 7.18 -11.83
CA ILE A 22 -4.72 6.40 -12.18
C ILE A 22 -4.43 6.56 -13.67
N ASN A 23 -3.24 7.05 -14.01
CA ASN A 23 -2.72 7.08 -15.37
C ASN A 23 -1.86 5.83 -15.63
N PHE A 24 -2.30 4.95 -16.52
CA PHE A 24 -1.59 3.73 -16.87
C PHE A 24 -0.70 3.96 -18.10
N THR A 25 0.61 3.88 -17.93
CA THR A 25 1.60 4.10 -19.00
C THR A 25 1.88 2.87 -19.85
N PHE A 26 1.29 1.73 -19.55
CA PHE A 26 1.44 0.52 -20.35
C PHE A 26 0.63 0.65 -21.65
N PRO A 27 1.23 0.36 -22.82
CA PRO A 27 0.55 0.50 -24.10
C PRO A 27 -0.62 -0.48 -24.26
N HIS A 28 -0.53 -1.70 -23.73
CA HIS A 28 -1.57 -2.71 -23.82
C HIS A 28 -2.23 -2.96 -22.47
N ILE A 29 -3.57 -2.89 -22.46
CA ILE A 29 -4.36 -3.11 -21.26
C ILE A 29 -5.59 -3.96 -21.56
N GLY A 30 -6.02 -4.83 -20.62
CA GLY A 30 -7.20 -5.68 -20.76
C GLY A 30 -6.89 -7.15 -21.02
N ASN A 31 -5.76 -7.49 -21.64
CA ASN A 31 -5.39 -8.85 -22.03
C ASN A 31 -5.37 -9.89 -20.90
N VAL A 32 -5.30 -9.48 -19.65
CA VAL A 32 -5.41 -10.37 -18.48
C VAL A 32 -6.86 -10.56 -18.03
N GLY A 33 -7.75 -9.62 -18.40
CA GLY A 33 -9.10 -9.58 -17.87
C GLY A 33 -9.16 -9.31 -16.38
N THR A 34 -10.28 -9.67 -15.78
CA THR A 34 -10.53 -9.53 -14.32
C THR A 34 -11.08 -10.82 -13.75
N ASN A 35 -10.90 -11.03 -12.44
CA ASN A 35 -11.45 -12.18 -11.71
C ASN A 35 -11.78 -11.80 -10.27
N ASN A 36 -12.52 -12.68 -9.57
CA ASN A 36 -12.96 -12.44 -8.20
C ASN A 36 -11.94 -12.81 -7.13
N GLU A 37 -10.82 -13.43 -7.51
CA GLU A 37 -9.80 -13.91 -6.56
C GLU A 37 -8.68 -12.89 -6.35
N ASP A 38 -8.30 -12.15 -7.40
CA ASP A 38 -7.18 -11.21 -7.39
C ASP A 38 -7.61 -9.83 -6.86
N LEU A 39 -8.34 -9.81 -5.74
CA LEU A 39 -8.84 -8.59 -5.12
C LEU A 39 -7.93 -8.17 -3.97
N GLU A 40 -7.52 -6.90 -3.96
CA GLU A 40 -6.76 -6.30 -2.85
C GLU A 40 -7.66 -5.59 -1.81
N SER A 41 -8.89 -5.24 -2.20
CA SER A 41 -9.95 -4.76 -1.29
C SER A 41 -11.34 -5.11 -1.82
N GLU A 42 -12.37 -4.99 -0.96
CA GLU A 42 -13.76 -5.25 -1.35
C GLU A 42 -14.31 -4.15 -2.27
N LYS A 43 -13.97 -2.90 -2.00
CA LYS A 43 -14.44 -1.73 -2.75
C LYS A 43 -13.35 -1.17 -3.65
N ILE A 44 -13.75 -0.44 -4.68
CA ILE A 44 -12.86 0.37 -5.51
C ILE A 44 -12.81 1.77 -4.94
N TRP A 45 -11.60 2.30 -4.79
CA TRP A 45 -11.35 3.60 -4.15
C TRP A 45 -10.81 4.65 -5.11
N THR A 46 -10.25 4.22 -6.26
CA THR A 46 -9.82 5.14 -7.31
C THR A 46 -11.02 5.90 -7.91
N ARG A 47 -10.79 7.13 -8.33
CA ARG A 47 -11.84 7.99 -8.91
C ARG A 47 -12.01 7.81 -10.40
N GLY A 48 -11.00 7.30 -11.08
CA GLY A 48 -11.04 7.01 -12.51
C GLY A 48 -9.71 6.47 -13.01
N VAL A 49 -9.69 6.10 -14.28
CA VAL A 49 -8.53 5.49 -14.93
C VAL A 49 -8.31 6.06 -16.32
N ILE A 50 -7.07 6.20 -16.72
CA ILE A 50 -6.66 6.70 -18.04
C ILE A 50 -5.77 5.65 -18.70
N PHE A 51 -6.04 5.35 -19.95
CA PHE A 51 -5.33 4.37 -20.76
C PHE A 51 -4.86 4.99 -22.08
N ASN A 52 -3.71 4.54 -22.56
CA ASN A 52 -3.18 4.94 -23.87
C ASN A 52 -4.03 4.41 -25.03
N SER A 53 -4.29 3.10 -25.00
CA SER A 53 -5.00 2.40 -26.06
C SER A 53 -6.35 1.89 -25.58
N GLU A 54 -7.19 1.47 -26.51
CA GLU A 54 -8.42 0.75 -26.17
C GLU A 54 -8.14 -0.52 -25.37
N ILE A 55 -9.11 -0.90 -24.56
CA ILE A 55 -9.02 -2.08 -23.72
C ILE A 55 -9.16 -3.32 -24.59
N SER A 56 -8.11 -4.13 -24.66
CA SER A 56 -8.09 -5.37 -25.43
C SER A 56 -8.94 -6.47 -24.79
N ASN A 57 -9.42 -7.38 -25.61
CA ASN A 57 -10.09 -8.59 -25.13
C ASN A 57 -9.14 -9.45 -24.28
N PRO A 58 -9.63 -10.10 -23.22
CA PRO A 58 -8.81 -10.95 -22.39
C PRO A 58 -8.38 -12.22 -23.11
N SER A 59 -7.12 -12.61 -22.93
CA SER A 59 -6.53 -13.86 -23.41
C SER A 59 -6.01 -14.75 -22.27
N ASN A 60 -6.41 -14.48 -21.04
CA ASN A 60 -5.95 -15.22 -19.86
C ASN A 60 -7.03 -16.19 -19.37
N TYR A 61 -6.65 -17.45 -19.14
CA TYR A 61 -7.56 -18.53 -18.68
C TYR A 61 -8.28 -18.23 -17.35
N ARG A 62 -7.78 -17.29 -16.53
CA ARG A 62 -8.40 -16.86 -15.27
C ARG A 62 -9.36 -15.69 -15.44
N SER A 63 -9.54 -15.17 -16.64
CA SER A 63 -10.45 -14.06 -16.90
C SER A 63 -11.90 -14.54 -16.76
N LEU A 64 -12.65 -13.86 -15.91
CA LEU A 64 -14.08 -14.05 -15.76
C LEU A 64 -14.86 -12.93 -16.47
N LEU A 65 -14.26 -11.75 -16.60
CA LEU A 65 -14.85 -10.58 -17.22
C LEU A 65 -13.74 -9.72 -17.82
N ASP A 66 -13.97 -9.13 -19.00
CA ASP A 66 -13.07 -8.14 -19.55
C ASP A 66 -13.02 -6.87 -18.71
N LEU A 67 -11.95 -6.09 -18.84
CA LEU A 67 -11.71 -4.93 -17.99
C LEU A 67 -12.74 -3.81 -18.23
N ASN A 68 -13.22 -3.61 -19.47
CA ASN A 68 -14.18 -2.56 -19.81
C ASN A 68 -15.54 -2.82 -19.12
N ASN A 69 -16.07 -4.03 -19.25
CA ASN A 69 -17.32 -4.42 -18.59
C ASN A 69 -17.17 -4.42 -17.07
N TRP A 70 -15.98 -4.80 -16.56
CA TRP A 70 -15.69 -4.70 -15.15
C TRP A 70 -15.70 -3.25 -14.63
N LEU A 71 -15.11 -2.29 -15.36
CA LEU A 71 -15.15 -0.86 -15.01
C LEU A 71 -16.59 -0.34 -15.04
N LYS A 72 -17.37 -0.66 -16.08
CA LYS A 72 -18.79 -0.29 -16.19
C LYS A 72 -19.61 -0.84 -15.02
N LYS A 73 -19.47 -2.13 -14.70
CA LYS A 73 -20.15 -2.79 -13.56
C LYS A 73 -19.84 -2.09 -12.23
N ASN A 74 -18.62 -1.61 -12.06
CA ASN A 74 -18.18 -0.92 -10.84
C ASN A 74 -18.36 0.61 -10.91
N LYS A 75 -18.97 1.14 -11.98
CA LYS A 75 -19.21 2.58 -12.18
C LYS A 75 -17.93 3.44 -12.11
N ILE A 76 -16.82 2.93 -12.62
CA ILE A 76 -15.54 3.63 -12.70
C ILE A 76 -15.41 4.25 -14.08
N VAL A 77 -15.20 5.58 -14.12
CA VAL A 77 -14.96 6.30 -15.37
C VAL A 77 -13.57 5.95 -15.89
N GLY A 78 -13.49 5.54 -17.17
CA GLY A 78 -12.25 5.29 -17.88
C GLY A 78 -12.17 6.15 -19.14
N ILE A 79 -10.97 6.60 -19.48
CA ILE A 79 -10.65 7.27 -20.75
C ILE A 79 -9.59 6.44 -21.46
N THR A 80 -9.80 6.19 -22.75
CA THR A 80 -8.85 5.53 -23.66
C THR A 80 -8.42 6.50 -24.76
N GLY A 81 -7.35 6.18 -25.49
CA GLY A 81 -6.88 7.00 -26.61
C GLY A 81 -6.13 8.27 -26.20
N LEU A 82 -5.68 8.39 -24.94
CA LEU A 82 -4.88 9.52 -24.48
C LEU A 82 -3.40 9.16 -24.44
N ASP A 83 -2.52 10.06 -24.91
CA ASP A 83 -1.08 9.88 -24.75
C ASP A 83 -0.69 9.92 -23.26
N THR A 84 -0.73 8.75 -22.63
CA THR A 84 -0.43 8.57 -21.20
C THR A 84 1.04 8.84 -20.89
N ARG A 85 1.94 8.77 -21.87
CA ARG A 85 3.35 9.09 -21.70
C ARG A 85 3.58 10.59 -21.61
N SER A 86 3.00 11.36 -22.53
CA SER A 86 3.02 12.82 -22.47
C SER A 86 2.36 13.34 -21.20
N LEU A 87 1.24 12.74 -20.78
CA LEU A 87 0.60 13.07 -19.51
C LEU A 87 1.52 12.76 -18.31
N THR A 88 2.25 11.65 -18.33
CA THR A 88 3.23 11.30 -17.28
C THR A 88 4.38 12.30 -17.24
N ASN A 89 4.89 12.74 -18.40
CA ASN A 89 5.92 13.76 -18.48
C ASN A 89 5.42 15.09 -17.91
N TYR A 90 4.20 15.49 -18.26
CA TYR A 90 3.57 16.69 -17.69
C TYR A 90 3.46 16.61 -16.16
N ILE A 91 2.99 15.46 -15.64
CA ILE A 91 2.90 15.22 -14.19
C ILE A 91 4.28 15.28 -13.53
N ARG A 92 5.32 14.73 -14.19
CA ARG A 92 6.69 14.78 -13.68
C ARG A 92 7.22 16.21 -13.58
N ASP A 93 6.96 17.04 -14.56
CA ASP A 93 7.51 18.38 -14.64
C ASP A 93 6.75 19.36 -13.74
N LYS A 94 5.43 19.25 -13.68
CA LYS A 94 4.54 20.14 -12.93
C LYS A 94 4.13 19.65 -11.55
N GLY A 95 4.42 18.37 -11.21
CA GLY A 95 3.86 17.65 -10.06
C GLY A 95 2.49 17.04 -10.37
N ALA A 96 1.95 16.26 -9.43
CA ALA A 96 0.65 15.61 -9.58
C ALA A 96 -0.49 16.65 -9.56
N PRO A 97 -1.14 16.96 -10.70
CA PRO A 97 -2.16 17.98 -10.79
C PRO A 97 -3.47 17.54 -10.15
N LYS A 98 -4.30 18.49 -9.81
CA LYS A 98 -5.70 18.26 -9.53
C LYS A 98 -6.44 18.06 -10.87
N GLY A 99 -7.33 17.05 -10.93
CA GLY A 99 -8.02 16.73 -12.16
C GLY A 99 -9.44 16.24 -11.92
N THR A 100 -10.29 16.42 -12.91
CA THR A 100 -11.65 15.86 -12.93
C THR A 100 -11.79 14.95 -14.14
N ILE A 101 -12.32 13.75 -13.94
CA ILE A 101 -12.70 12.82 -15.00
C ILE A 101 -14.21 12.71 -15.03
N SER A 102 -14.82 12.78 -16.21
CA SER A 102 -16.26 12.76 -16.36
C SER A 102 -16.68 11.93 -17.57
N ASN A 103 -17.84 11.29 -17.46
CA ASN A 103 -18.51 10.62 -18.55
C ASN A 103 -19.93 11.18 -18.68
N ASN A 104 -20.34 11.50 -19.89
CA ASN A 104 -21.70 11.93 -20.21
C ASN A 104 -22.18 11.25 -21.49
N LYS A 105 -23.35 10.61 -21.41
CA LYS A 105 -23.95 9.89 -22.56
C LYS A 105 -24.22 10.79 -23.77
N THR A 106 -24.48 12.08 -23.55
CA THR A 106 -24.74 13.03 -24.64
C THR A 106 -23.47 13.63 -25.24
N GLY A 107 -22.30 13.36 -24.69
CA GLY A 107 -21.02 13.96 -25.11
C GLY A 107 -20.89 15.47 -24.79
N LYS A 108 -21.91 16.08 -24.18
CA LYS A 108 -21.88 17.51 -23.84
C LYS A 108 -21.32 17.72 -22.42
N PHE A 109 -20.28 18.53 -22.29
CA PHE A 109 -19.60 18.80 -21.02
C PHE A 109 -19.58 20.28 -20.70
N ASN A 110 -19.90 20.64 -19.49
CA ASN A 110 -19.66 21.98 -18.97
C ASN A 110 -18.22 22.08 -18.45
N ILE A 111 -17.31 22.48 -19.31
CA ILE A 111 -15.86 22.54 -19.04
C ILE A 111 -15.57 23.46 -17.84
N ASN A 112 -16.23 24.63 -17.75
CA ASN A 112 -16.05 25.57 -16.63
C ASN A 112 -16.42 24.91 -15.29
N LYS A 113 -17.49 24.12 -15.25
CA LYS A 113 -17.88 23.37 -14.04
C LYS A 113 -16.84 22.32 -13.68
N LEU A 114 -16.29 21.58 -14.65
CA LEU A 114 -15.24 20.57 -14.44
C LEU A 114 -13.95 21.21 -13.90
N ILE A 115 -13.53 22.33 -14.49
CA ILE A 115 -12.35 23.08 -14.03
C ILE A 115 -12.55 23.56 -12.59
N ARG A 116 -13.71 24.18 -12.27
CA ARG A 116 -14.02 24.60 -10.90
C ARG A 116 -14.00 23.44 -9.91
N THR A 117 -14.50 22.27 -10.32
CA THR A 117 -14.46 21.06 -9.49
C THR A 117 -13.03 20.60 -9.20
N SER A 118 -12.14 20.65 -10.21
CA SER A 118 -10.72 20.33 -10.05
C SER A 118 -10.03 21.30 -9.09
N ILE A 119 -10.27 22.61 -9.25
CA ILE A 119 -9.67 23.66 -8.40
C ILE A 119 -10.11 23.53 -6.94
N LYS A 120 -11.40 23.23 -6.70
CA LYS A 120 -11.96 23.05 -5.35
C LYS A 120 -11.43 21.83 -4.62
N TRP A 121 -10.88 20.85 -5.33
CA TRP A 121 -10.28 19.67 -4.69
C TRP A 121 -9.07 20.10 -3.85
N PRO A 122 -9.01 19.81 -2.53
CA PRO A 122 -7.92 20.29 -1.67
C PRO A 122 -6.56 19.65 -1.99
N GLY A 123 -6.54 18.51 -2.68
CA GLY A 123 -5.35 17.69 -2.87
C GLY A 123 -5.14 16.74 -1.71
N LEU A 124 -4.01 16.00 -1.72
CA LEU A 124 -3.73 15.01 -0.67
C LEU A 124 -3.14 15.59 0.61
N ASN A 125 -2.58 16.81 0.56
CA ASN A 125 -2.02 17.47 1.74
C ASN A 125 -3.11 17.72 2.79
N GLY A 126 -2.84 17.34 4.01
CA GLY A 126 -3.76 17.50 5.13
C GLY A 126 -4.97 16.56 5.12
N MET A 127 -5.09 15.66 4.11
CA MET A 127 -6.21 14.71 4.04
C MET A 127 -5.90 13.43 4.80
N ASP A 128 -6.72 13.13 5.80
CA ASP A 128 -6.74 11.79 6.42
C ASP A 128 -7.63 10.84 5.62
N LEU A 129 -7.05 10.22 4.60
CA LEU A 129 -7.75 9.21 3.82
C LEU A 129 -7.68 7.81 4.47
N ALA A 130 -6.78 7.59 5.42
CA ALA A 130 -6.72 6.34 6.17
C ALA A 130 -8.00 6.12 7.00
N GLU A 131 -8.54 7.16 7.62
CA GLU A 131 -9.83 7.10 8.32
C GLU A 131 -10.98 6.75 7.37
N VAL A 132 -10.93 7.21 6.13
CA VAL A 132 -11.99 6.95 5.13
C VAL A 132 -11.99 5.50 4.66
N VAL A 133 -10.79 4.89 4.52
CA VAL A 133 -10.65 3.54 3.93
C VAL A 133 -10.52 2.43 4.96
N THR A 134 -10.31 2.75 6.23
CA THR A 134 -10.15 1.75 7.31
C THR A 134 -11.37 0.86 7.48
N THR A 135 -11.17 -0.33 8.02
CA THR A 135 -12.28 -1.22 8.35
C THR A 135 -13.18 -0.61 9.44
N GLN A 136 -14.49 -0.64 9.24
CA GLN A 136 -15.45 -0.14 10.24
C GLN A 136 -15.58 -1.10 11.43
N LYS A 137 -15.48 -2.40 11.18
CA LYS A 137 -15.54 -3.45 12.21
C LYS A 137 -14.27 -4.29 12.15
N SER A 138 -13.66 -4.54 13.30
CA SER A 138 -12.53 -5.45 13.38
C SER A 138 -12.91 -6.85 12.90
N TYR A 139 -12.00 -7.51 12.19
CA TYR A 139 -12.24 -8.86 11.70
C TYR A 139 -10.97 -9.71 11.77
N THR A 140 -11.14 -11.02 11.86
CA THR A 140 -10.03 -11.96 11.72
C THR A 140 -9.93 -12.42 10.26
N TRP A 141 -8.73 -12.32 9.68
CA TRP A 141 -8.48 -12.76 8.33
C TRP A 141 -8.77 -14.25 8.15
N LYS A 142 -9.43 -14.60 7.04
CA LYS A 142 -9.87 -15.99 6.76
C LYS A 142 -8.72 -16.99 6.55
N GLY A 143 -7.47 -16.54 6.64
CA GLY A 143 -6.28 -17.38 6.58
C GLY A 143 -5.89 -17.87 5.19
N LEU A 144 -6.35 -17.19 4.13
CA LEU A 144 -5.91 -17.51 2.77
C LEU A 144 -4.44 -17.13 2.59
N LYS A 145 -3.64 -18.09 2.08
CA LYS A 145 -2.23 -17.91 1.72
C LYS A 145 -2.08 -17.19 0.38
N THR A 146 -0.85 -16.85 0.01
CA THR A 146 -0.55 -16.34 -1.33
C THR A 146 -0.89 -17.39 -2.40
N TRP A 147 -1.30 -16.88 -3.57
CA TRP A 147 -1.67 -17.77 -4.68
C TRP A 147 -0.48 -18.54 -5.23
N SER A 148 -0.69 -19.81 -5.53
CA SER A 148 0.27 -20.66 -6.24
C SER A 148 -0.38 -21.30 -7.48
N LYS A 149 0.42 -21.55 -8.54
CA LYS A 149 -0.09 -22.18 -9.77
C LYS A 149 -0.66 -23.58 -9.50
N LYS A 150 -0.04 -24.34 -8.57
CA LYS A 150 -0.42 -25.71 -8.24
C LYS A 150 -1.75 -25.78 -7.45
N ASN A 151 -1.97 -24.86 -6.52
CA ASN A 151 -3.00 -25.02 -5.48
C ASN A 151 -3.95 -23.81 -5.37
N GLY A 152 -3.82 -22.78 -6.22
CA GLY A 152 -4.58 -21.53 -6.05
C GLY A 152 -4.32 -20.85 -4.69
N TYR A 153 -5.38 -20.39 -4.04
CA TYR A 153 -5.34 -19.82 -2.69
C TYR A 153 -5.66 -20.89 -1.64
N LEU A 154 -4.62 -21.45 -1.01
CA LEU A 154 -4.81 -22.39 0.09
C LEU A 154 -5.20 -21.69 1.39
N LYS A 155 -6.04 -22.32 2.18
CA LYS A 155 -6.39 -21.86 3.53
C LYS A 155 -5.35 -22.35 4.55
N ASN A 156 -4.88 -21.45 5.40
CA ASN A 156 -4.02 -21.82 6.52
C ASN A 156 -4.86 -22.45 7.64
N LYS A 157 -4.50 -23.68 8.04
CA LYS A 157 -5.17 -24.39 9.14
C LYS A 157 -4.48 -24.16 10.50
N LYS A 158 -3.19 -23.79 10.50
CA LYS A 158 -2.41 -23.55 11.72
C LYS A 158 -2.43 -22.07 12.11
N LYS A 159 -2.53 -21.77 13.41
CA LYS A 159 -2.54 -20.42 13.97
C LYS A 159 -1.56 -20.35 15.14
N LEU A 160 -0.27 -20.16 14.84
CA LEU A 160 0.79 -20.20 15.83
C LEU A 160 1.06 -18.84 16.48
N PHE A 161 0.89 -17.76 15.73
CA PHE A 161 1.19 -16.41 16.17
C PHE A 161 0.01 -15.48 15.88
N LYS A 162 -0.29 -14.61 16.83
CA LYS A 162 -1.34 -13.61 16.72
C LYS A 162 -0.73 -12.27 16.32
N ILE A 163 -1.08 -11.78 15.13
CA ILE A 163 -0.68 -10.48 14.62
C ILE A 163 -1.89 -9.55 14.66
N ILE A 164 -1.72 -8.38 15.23
CA ILE A 164 -2.71 -7.31 15.14
C ILE A 164 -2.27 -6.36 14.04
N ALA A 165 -3.08 -6.22 13.00
CA ALA A 165 -2.84 -5.32 11.89
C ALA A 165 -3.73 -4.08 12.02
N ILE A 166 -3.11 -2.91 12.21
CA ILE A 166 -3.80 -1.62 12.23
C ILE A 166 -4.09 -1.23 10.78
N ASP A 167 -5.35 -1.05 10.45
CA ASP A 167 -5.81 -0.87 9.08
C ASP A 167 -5.86 0.61 8.67
N TYR A 168 -4.80 1.07 8.04
CA TYR A 168 -4.77 2.38 7.35
C TYR A 168 -5.16 2.27 5.86
N GLY A 169 -5.42 1.06 5.36
CA GLY A 169 -5.71 0.75 3.95
C GLY A 169 -5.05 -0.55 3.50
N ILE A 170 -5.01 -1.57 4.36
CA ILE A 170 -4.26 -2.81 4.18
C ILE A 170 -4.63 -3.56 2.90
N LYS A 171 -3.64 -3.98 2.14
CA LYS A 171 -3.81 -4.91 1.01
C LYS A 171 -4.01 -6.33 1.49
N LYS A 172 -4.93 -7.06 0.86
CA LYS A 172 -5.17 -8.49 1.17
C LYS A 172 -3.93 -9.35 0.97
N ASN A 173 -3.02 -8.98 0.05
CA ASN A 173 -1.81 -9.75 -0.16
C ASN A 173 -0.87 -9.76 1.04
N ILE A 174 -0.81 -8.67 1.80
CA ILE A 174 -0.07 -8.61 3.07
C ILE A 174 -0.62 -9.64 4.07
N LEU A 175 -1.95 -9.73 4.18
CA LEU A 175 -2.61 -10.70 5.05
C LEU A 175 -2.32 -12.15 4.60
N ARG A 176 -2.24 -12.38 3.28
CA ARG A 176 -1.88 -13.68 2.70
C ARG A 176 -0.43 -14.07 3.06
N TYR A 177 0.50 -13.09 3.04
CA TYR A 177 1.89 -13.34 3.48
C TYR A 177 1.95 -13.77 4.94
N PHE A 178 1.27 -13.10 5.85
CA PHE A 178 1.22 -13.54 7.24
C PHE A 178 0.62 -14.95 7.38
N SER A 179 -0.37 -15.30 6.57
CA SER A 179 -0.93 -16.65 6.54
C SER A 179 0.06 -17.73 6.10
N ASN A 180 1.01 -17.40 5.20
CA ASN A 180 2.09 -18.31 4.80
C ASN A 180 2.96 -18.72 6.02
N TYR A 181 3.11 -17.82 6.99
CA TYR A 181 3.88 -18.03 8.21
C TYR A 181 3.03 -18.54 9.40
N ASN A 182 1.84 -19.08 9.12
CA ASN A 182 0.93 -19.62 10.15
C ASN A 182 0.48 -18.58 11.19
N CYS A 183 0.33 -17.33 10.78
CA CYS A 183 -0.21 -16.28 11.65
C CYS A 183 -1.74 -16.24 11.59
N GLU A 184 -2.35 -16.01 12.76
CA GLU A 184 -3.69 -15.46 12.85
C GLU A 184 -3.59 -13.94 12.79
N VAL A 185 -4.24 -13.31 11.83
CA VAL A 185 -4.21 -11.85 11.70
C VAL A 185 -5.57 -11.29 12.05
N LYS A 186 -5.63 -10.46 13.09
CA LYS A 186 -6.79 -9.63 13.40
C LYS A 186 -6.56 -8.23 12.86
N VAL A 187 -7.42 -7.80 11.96
CA VAL A 187 -7.42 -6.46 11.36
C VAL A 187 -8.32 -5.56 12.19
N ILE A 188 -7.82 -4.42 12.62
CA ILE A 188 -8.51 -3.49 13.51
C ILE A 188 -8.58 -2.09 12.88
N ASN A 189 -9.53 -1.29 13.33
CA ASN A 189 -9.70 0.09 12.88
C ASN A 189 -8.47 0.94 13.24
N CYS A 190 -8.14 1.91 12.39
CA CYS A 190 -6.98 2.79 12.56
C CYS A 190 -7.02 3.66 13.84
N LYS A 191 -8.20 3.88 14.41
CA LYS A 191 -8.39 4.67 15.66
C LYS A 191 -8.42 3.81 16.94
N THR A 192 -8.18 2.49 16.83
CA THR A 192 -8.11 1.62 18.01
C THR A 192 -6.98 2.06 18.93
N THR A 193 -7.27 2.18 20.23
CA THR A 193 -6.31 2.64 21.22
C THR A 193 -5.22 1.60 21.52
N ALA A 194 -4.09 2.05 22.04
CA ALA A 194 -2.99 1.15 22.42
C ALA A 194 -3.41 0.13 23.47
N ASP A 195 -4.23 0.53 24.45
CA ASP A 195 -4.70 -0.35 25.52
C ASP A 195 -5.61 -1.47 24.98
N GLU A 196 -6.52 -1.14 24.07
CA GLU A 196 -7.33 -2.14 23.40
C GLU A 196 -6.47 -3.13 22.60
N ILE A 197 -5.43 -2.63 21.91
CA ILE A 197 -4.49 -3.48 21.17
C ILE A 197 -3.73 -4.40 22.11
N LEU A 198 -3.19 -3.88 23.22
CA LEU A 198 -2.43 -4.65 24.20
C LEU A 198 -3.30 -5.70 24.93
N LYS A 199 -4.57 -5.37 25.23
CA LYS A 199 -5.55 -6.34 25.78
C LYS A 199 -5.76 -7.55 24.86
N LEU A 200 -5.55 -7.42 23.55
CA LEU A 200 -5.62 -8.54 22.61
C LEU A 200 -4.43 -9.50 22.72
N LYS A 201 -3.41 -9.18 23.52
CA LYS A 201 -2.19 -9.98 23.74
C LYS A 201 -1.51 -10.39 22.42
N PRO A 202 -1.13 -9.44 21.52
CA PRO A 202 -0.48 -9.77 20.25
C PRO A 202 0.93 -10.34 20.46
N HIS A 203 1.36 -11.18 19.52
CA HIS A 203 2.75 -11.57 19.37
C HIS A 203 3.54 -10.64 18.44
N GLY A 204 2.84 -9.86 17.61
CA GLY A 204 3.39 -8.83 16.75
C GLY A 204 2.33 -7.83 16.29
N ILE A 205 2.76 -6.63 15.95
CA ILE A 205 1.90 -5.54 15.49
C ILE A 205 2.33 -5.16 14.08
N PHE A 206 1.37 -4.95 13.21
CA PHE A 206 1.61 -4.54 11.83
C PHE A 206 0.92 -3.19 11.55
N LEU A 207 1.69 -2.23 11.05
CA LEU A 207 1.22 -0.93 10.60
C LEU A 207 1.06 -0.96 9.09
N SER A 208 -0.18 -0.93 8.59
CA SER A 208 -0.42 -1.17 7.19
C SER A 208 -0.06 0.00 6.28
N ASN A 209 0.00 -0.28 4.98
CA ASN A 209 -0.06 0.72 3.94
C ASN A 209 -1.39 1.47 3.96
N GLY A 210 -1.46 2.62 3.29
CA GLY A 210 -2.68 3.40 3.17
C GLY A 210 -2.50 4.68 2.37
N PRO A 211 -3.60 5.39 2.07
CA PRO A 211 -3.62 6.67 1.39
C PRO A 211 -3.54 7.86 2.34
N GLY A 212 -3.32 9.04 1.78
CA GLY A 212 -3.44 10.32 2.49
C GLY A 212 -2.13 10.89 2.97
N ASP A 213 -2.26 11.91 3.82
CA ASP A 213 -1.13 12.60 4.44
C ASP A 213 -0.77 11.92 5.78
N PRO A 214 0.47 11.43 5.94
CA PRO A 214 0.89 10.79 7.19
C PRO A 214 0.80 11.73 8.40
N ALA A 215 0.96 13.04 8.23
CA ALA A 215 0.83 13.99 9.32
C ALA A 215 -0.63 14.13 9.79
N ALA A 216 -1.60 14.03 8.88
CA ALA A 216 -3.02 14.07 9.23
C ALA A 216 -3.43 12.79 9.99
N THR A 217 -3.08 11.61 9.47
CA THR A 217 -3.28 10.32 10.14
C THR A 217 -2.51 10.24 11.47
N GLY A 218 -1.34 10.87 11.54
CA GLY A 218 -0.48 10.92 12.71
C GLY A 218 -1.14 11.53 13.95
N LYS A 219 -2.12 12.42 13.79
CA LYS A 219 -2.80 13.06 14.93
C LYS A 219 -3.32 12.07 15.96
N TYR A 220 -3.87 10.94 15.52
CA TYR A 220 -4.35 9.88 16.42
C TYR A 220 -3.42 8.67 16.46
N ALA A 221 -2.67 8.40 15.40
CA ALA A 221 -1.84 7.19 15.33
C ALA A 221 -0.53 7.32 16.11
N ILE A 222 0.10 8.52 16.15
CA ILE A 222 1.39 8.73 16.84
C ILE A 222 1.32 8.38 18.33
N PRO A 223 0.36 8.87 19.13
CA PRO A 223 0.28 8.52 20.56
C PRO A 223 0.14 7.01 20.77
N VAL A 224 -0.68 6.35 19.95
CA VAL A 224 -0.89 4.90 19.99
C VAL A 224 0.42 4.15 19.73
N ILE A 225 1.11 4.49 18.64
CA ILE A 225 2.34 3.79 18.25
C ILE A 225 3.48 4.05 19.25
N LYS A 226 3.62 5.27 19.78
CA LYS A 226 4.58 5.57 20.86
C LYS A 226 4.40 4.63 22.05
N LYS A 227 3.17 4.43 22.50
CA LYS A 227 2.86 3.50 23.60
C LYS A 227 3.14 2.04 23.24
N LEU A 228 2.81 1.63 22.01
CA LEU A 228 3.09 0.27 21.53
C LEU A 228 4.60 -0.02 21.41
N ILE A 229 5.43 0.94 21.02
CA ILE A 229 6.90 0.81 20.99
C ILE A 229 7.47 0.51 22.39
N GLN A 230 6.85 1.03 23.45
CA GLN A 230 7.29 0.78 24.84
C GLN A 230 7.05 -0.67 25.28
N SER A 231 6.07 -1.36 24.70
CA SER A 231 5.72 -2.75 25.06
C SER A 231 6.72 -3.81 24.60
N ASN A 232 7.74 -3.44 23.82
CA ASN A 232 8.72 -4.34 23.18
C ASN A 232 8.13 -5.44 22.29
N ILE A 233 6.84 -5.34 21.93
CA ILE A 233 6.23 -6.22 20.95
C ILE A 233 6.82 -5.88 19.57
N PRO A 234 7.18 -6.87 18.74
CA PRO A 234 7.66 -6.62 17.40
C PRO A 234 6.68 -5.80 16.57
N ILE A 235 7.16 -4.74 15.91
CA ILE A 235 6.37 -3.86 15.06
C ILE A 235 6.99 -3.83 13.65
N PHE A 236 6.16 -4.05 12.63
CA PHE A 236 6.53 -3.89 11.22
C PHE A 236 5.59 -2.92 10.53
N GLY A 237 6.14 -1.94 9.80
CA GLY A 237 5.38 -0.92 9.06
C GLY A 237 5.65 -0.94 7.56
N ILE A 238 4.62 -0.75 6.73
CA ILE A 238 4.73 -0.65 5.27
C ILE A 238 4.10 0.65 4.78
N CYS A 239 4.81 1.39 3.93
CA CYS A 239 4.38 2.60 3.22
C CYS A 239 3.85 3.68 4.20
N LEU A 240 2.54 3.91 4.30
CA LEU A 240 1.99 4.84 5.31
C LEU A 240 2.38 4.43 6.73
N GLY A 241 2.38 3.12 7.04
CA GLY A 241 2.85 2.61 8.33
C GLY A 241 4.31 2.93 8.64
N HIS A 242 5.18 2.98 7.63
CA HIS A 242 6.56 3.43 7.75
C HIS A 242 6.62 4.93 8.11
N GLN A 243 5.86 5.75 7.40
CA GLN A 243 5.83 7.20 7.61
C GLN A 243 5.30 7.55 9.01
N ILE A 244 4.21 6.89 9.46
CA ILE A 244 3.65 7.09 10.80
C ILE A 244 4.61 6.59 11.87
N LEU A 245 5.33 5.47 11.64
CA LEU A 245 6.36 5.00 12.56
C LEU A 245 7.48 6.03 12.71
N ALA A 246 7.98 6.60 11.61
CA ALA A 246 9.00 7.66 11.65
C ALA A 246 8.51 8.89 12.44
N LEU A 247 7.27 9.34 12.21
CA LEU A 247 6.65 10.42 12.98
C LEU A 247 6.55 10.09 14.47
N SER A 248 6.22 8.83 14.81
CA SER A 248 6.14 8.36 16.20
C SER A 248 7.50 8.32 16.90
N LEU A 249 8.58 8.27 16.14
CA LEU A 249 9.96 8.37 16.59
C LEU A 249 10.51 9.81 16.55
N ASN A 250 9.63 10.81 16.46
CA ASN A 250 9.90 12.25 16.36
C ASN A 250 10.62 12.66 15.05
N GLY A 251 10.56 11.84 14.02
CA GLY A 251 10.93 12.23 12.66
C GLY A 251 9.90 13.15 12.02
N LYS A 252 10.20 13.64 10.83
CA LYS A 252 9.30 14.47 10.01
C LYS A 252 9.05 13.80 8.67
N THR A 253 7.91 14.10 8.06
CA THR A 253 7.60 13.72 6.69
C THR A 253 7.38 14.95 5.83
N LYS A 254 7.66 14.84 4.53
CA LYS A 254 7.36 15.89 3.56
C LYS A 254 6.72 15.31 2.32
N LYS A 255 5.92 16.11 1.63
CA LYS A 255 5.37 15.74 0.33
C LYS A 255 6.47 15.80 -0.72
N MET A 256 6.58 14.75 -1.51
CA MET A 256 7.47 14.71 -2.67
C MET A 256 6.85 15.49 -3.83
N LYS A 257 7.69 16.08 -4.69
CA LYS A 257 7.23 16.75 -5.92
C LYS A 257 6.50 15.77 -6.84
N LEU A 258 7.09 14.60 -7.08
CA LEU A 258 6.55 13.57 -7.97
C LEU A 258 5.99 12.36 -7.21
N GLY A 259 6.70 11.89 -6.19
CA GLY A 259 6.47 10.61 -5.53
C GLY A 259 6.98 9.42 -6.34
N HIS A 260 7.09 8.27 -5.70
CA HIS A 260 7.52 7.03 -6.34
C HIS A 260 6.31 6.17 -6.71
N ARG A 261 6.20 5.80 -7.99
CA ARG A 261 5.12 4.96 -8.52
C ARG A 261 5.66 4.03 -9.59
N GLY A 262 5.56 2.74 -9.36
CA GLY A 262 6.03 1.71 -10.28
C GLY A 262 6.52 0.45 -9.57
N ALA A 263 6.87 -0.55 -10.36
CA ALA A 263 7.35 -1.84 -9.84
C ALA A 263 8.80 -2.16 -10.28
N ASN A 264 9.59 -1.12 -10.50
CA ASN A 264 10.96 -1.20 -11.03
C ASN A 264 11.90 -0.20 -10.35
N HIS A 265 11.62 0.18 -9.10
CA HIS A 265 12.44 1.13 -8.37
C HIS A 265 13.59 0.41 -7.65
N PRO A 266 14.85 0.72 -7.97
CA PRO A 266 15.99 0.14 -7.30
C PRO A 266 16.20 0.80 -5.92
N VAL A 267 16.33 -0.02 -4.90
CA VAL A 267 16.56 0.36 -3.52
C VAL A 267 17.79 -0.35 -3.01
N LYS A 268 18.71 0.38 -2.38
CA LYS A 268 19.90 -0.17 -1.75
C LYS A 268 19.60 -0.55 -0.30
N ASN A 269 19.78 -1.81 0.03
CA ASN A 269 19.80 -2.29 1.40
C ASN A 269 21.16 -1.91 2.02
N GLN A 270 21.16 -1.02 3.00
CA GLN A 270 22.37 -0.48 3.63
C GLN A 270 23.06 -1.49 4.56
N ILE A 271 22.36 -2.56 4.96
CA ILE A 271 22.91 -3.62 5.82
C ILE A 271 23.61 -4.68 4.97
N SER A 272 22.92 -5.22 3.96
CA SER A 272 23.46 -6.27 3.09
C SER A 272 24.24 -5.74 1.90
N GLN A 273 24.20 -4.43 1.64
CA GLN A 273 24.78 -3.75 0.45
C GLN A 273 24.19 -4.21 -0.89
N LYS A 274 23.14 -5.02 -0.89
CA LYS A 274 22.45 -5.49 -2.10
C LYS A 274 21.49 -4.45 -2.63
N VAL A 275 21.29 -4.46 -3.95
CA VAL A 275 20.23 -3.69 -4.61
C VAL A 275 19.02 -4.60 -4.78
N GLU A 276 17.86 -4.11 -4.37
CA GLU A 276 16.56 -4.77 -4.48
C GLU A 276 15.68 -3.96 -5.43
N ILE A 277 15.00 -4.63 -6.34
CA ILE A 277 13.98 -3.97 -7.17
C ILE A 277 12.65 -4.03 -6.43
N THR A 278 12.03 -2.87 -6.27
CA THR A 278 10.86 -2.71 -5.39
C THR A 278 9.63 -2.17 -6.12
N SER A 279 8.47 -2.42 -5.54
CA SER A 279 7.19 -1.83 -5.94
C SER A 279 6.89 -0.63 -5.06
N GLN A 280 6.65 0.53 -5.68
CA GLN A 280 6.47 1.82 -5.01
C GLN A 280 5.10 2.43 -5.34
N ASN A 281 4.46 3.03 -4.35
CA ASN A 281 3.28 3.86 -4.54
C ASN A 281 3.10 4.83 -3.36
N HIS A 282 3.91 5.87 -3.31
CA HIS A 282 3.82 6.90 -2.27
C HIS A 282 4.12 8.29 -2.81
N GLY A 283 3.59 9.30 -2.15
CA GLY A 283 3.80 10.72 -2.48
C GLY A 283 4.39 11.53 -1.32
N PHE A 284 4.71 10.87 -0.20
CA PHE A 284 5.38 11.46 0.94
C PHE A 284 6.63 10.65 1.27
N GLU A 285 7.63 11.29 1.86
CA GLU A 285 8.87 10.65 2.30
C GLU A 285 9.24 11.08 3.72
N VAL A 286 10.07 10.30 4.37
CA VAL A 286 10.66 10.62 5.66
C VAL A 286 11.87 11.52 5.46
N VAL A 287 11.91 12.64 6.20
CA VAL A 287 13.00 13.62 6.14
C VAL A 287 14.22 13.10 6.91
N ARG A 288 15.32 12.85 6.20
CA ARG A 288 16.53 12.22 6.74
C ARG A 288 17.12 12.98 7.93
N GLU A 289 17.21 14.29 7.83
CA GLU A 289 17.81 15.19 8.83
C GLU A 289 16.96 15.27 10.12
N SER A 290 15.72 14.78 10.08
CA SER A 290 14.84 14.73 11.25
C SER A 290 15.01 13.47 12.09
N LEU A 291 15.75 12.47 11.61
CA LEU A 291 15.91 11.22 12.31
C LEU A 291 16.96 11.33 13.40
N ASN A 292 16.62 10.87 14.62
CA ASN A 292 17.56 10.83 15.72
C ASN A 292 18.54 9.63 15.61
N LYS A 293 19.65 9.67 16.35
CA LYS A 293 20.74 8.66 16.35
C LYS A 293 20.32 7.23 16.75
N ASN A 294 19.13 7.05 17.31
CA ASN A 294 18.61 5.73 17.66
C ASN A 294 17.88 5.05 16.48
N ILE A 295 17.74 5.73 15.36
CA ILE A 295 17.11 5.21 14.14
C ILE A 295 18.20 4.88 13.12
N ILE A 296 18.21 3.64 12.65
CA ILE A 296 19.09 3.18 11.59
C ILE A 296 18.32 3.24 10.27
N VAL A 297 18.84 3.95 9.27
CA VAL A 297 18.35 3.88 7.91
C VAL A 297 18.82 2.56 7.29
N THR A 298 17.87 1.69 6.95
CA THR A 298 18.18 0.35 6.45
C THR A 298 18.11 0.25 4.93
N HIS A 299 17.32 1.10 4.28
CA HIS A 299 17.14 1.11 2.83
C HIS A 299 17.08 2.53 2.31
N THR A 300 17.65 2.75 1.11
CA THR A 300 17.64 4.05 0.41
C THR A 300 17.34 3.86 -1.06
N SER A 301 16.56 4.76 -1.65
CA SER A 301 16.31 4.83 -3.08
C SER A 301 17.61 5.15 -3.83
N LEU A 302 17.86 4.47 -4.95
CA LEU A 302 18.99 4.80 -5.84
C LEU A 302 18.65 5.93 -6.83
N PHE A 303 17.39 6.38 -6.89
CA PHE A 303 17.00 7.47 -7.76
C PHE A 303 17.26 8.85 -7.14
N ASP A 304 16.98 9.00 -5.84
CA ASP A 304 16.99 10.31 -5.17
C ASP A 304 17.49 10.28 -3.72
N ASN A 305 18.05 9.15 -3.28
CA ASN A 305 18.54 8.91 -1.91
C ASN A 305 17.48 9.09 -0.81
N SER A 306 16.19 9.09 -1.15
CA SER A 306 15.12 9.09 -0.15
C SER A 306 15.20 7.87 0.76
N ILE A 307 14.68 8.00 1.99
CA ILE A 307 14.66 6.90 2.95
C ILE A 307 13.58 5.90 2.56
N GLU A 308 14.01 4.66 2.32
CA GLU A 308 13.14 3.55 1.95
C GLU A 308 12.96 2.50 3.06
N GLY A 309 13.66 2.65 4.17
CA GLY A 309 13.49 1.80 5.33
C GLY A 309 14.23 2.29 6.56
N ILE A 310 13.64 2.03 7.73
CA ILE A 310 14.23 2.37 9.03
C ILE A 310 14.07 1.21 10.02
N LYS A 311 14.97 1.19 10.99
CA LYS A 311 14.94 0.27 12.13
C LYS A 311 15.32 1.02 13.41
N LEU A 312 14.61 0.75 14.50
CA LEU A 312 14.95 1.29 15.81
C LEU A 312 16.06 0.43 16.44
N LYS A 313 17.11 1.07 16.99
CA LYS A 313 18.17 0.37 17.73
C LYS A 313 17.57 -0.32 18.97
N ASN A 314 18.07 -1.51 19.28
CA ASN A 314 17.72 -2.26 20.50
C ASN A 314 16.23 -2.60 20.69
N LYS A 315 15.40 -2.42 19.64
CA LYS A 315 13.99 -2.83 19.68
C LYS A 315 13.60 -3.58 18.39
N PRO A 316 12.68 -4.54 18.45
CA PRO A 316 12.23 -5.29 17.28
C PRO A 316 11.20 -4.47 16.47
N VAL A 317 11.60 -3.26 16.08
CA VAL A 317 10.74 -2.27 15.39
C VAL A 317 11.42 -1.83 14.12
N PHE A 318 10.79 -2.07 12.97
CA PHE A 318 11.31 -1.66 11.67
C PHE A 318 10.19 -1.41 10.66
N SER A 319 10.53 -0.75 9.55
CA SER A 319 9.56 -0.45 8.51
C SER A 319 10.23 -0.17 7.17
N VAL A 320 9.47 -0.31 6.09
CA VAL A 320 9.89 0.03 4.72
C VAL A 320 8.85 0.90 4.03
N GLN A 321 9.32 1.80 3.16
CA GLN A 321 8.48 2.72 2.41
C GLN A 321 7.80 2.03 1.23
N TYR A 322 8.48 1.10 0.60
CA TYR A 322 7.99 0.32 -0.54
C TYR A 322 7.08 -0.84 -0.12
N HIS A 323 6.55 -1.56 -1.11
CA HIS A 323 5.58 -2.64 -0.95
C HIS A 323 6.24 -4.02 -1.11
N PRO A 324 6.78 -4.65 -0.04
CA PRO A 324 7.43 -5.96 -0.11
C PRO A 324 6.46 -7.11 -0.43
N GLU A 325 5.16 -6.91 -0.25
CA GLU A 325 4.13 -7.87 -0.64
C GLU A 325 3.97 -7.98 -2.15
N SER A 326 4.48 -7.02 -2.89
CA SER A 326 4.68 -6.97 -4.35
C SER A 326 3.61 -7.71 -5.17
N ASN A 327 2.38 -7.36 -4.99
CA ASN A 327 1.30 -7.85 -5.84
C ASN A 327 0.57 -6.67 -6.50
N PRO A 328 1.08 -6.24 -7.65
CA PRO A 328 2.15 -6.82 -8.49
C PRO A 328 3.54 -6.27 -8.16
N GLY A 329 4.59 -6.99 -8.52
CA GLY A 329 5.95 -6.49 -8.43
C GLY A 329 7.02 -7.57 -8.25
N PRO A 330 8.28 -7.15 -8.12
CA PRO A 330 9.42 -8.01 -7.83
C PRO A 330 9.33 -8.64 -6.44
N GLN A 331 10.05 -9.72 -6.24
CA GLN A 331 9.98 -10.54 -5.01
C GLN A 331 11.20 -10.39 -4.10
N ASP A 332 12.13 -9.51 -4.44
CA ASP A 332 13.42 -9.35 -3.80
C ASP A 332 13.31 -9.09 -2.29
N SER A 333 12.26 -8.39 -1.88
CA SER A 333 12.05 -7.95 -0.50
C SER A 333 11.07 -8.80 0.32
N HIS A 334 10.63 -9.96 -0.18
CA HIS A 334 9.74 -10.87 0.56
C HIS A 334 10.33 -11.36 1.90
N TYR A 335 11.66 -11.38 2.02
CA TYR A 335 12.37 -11.78 3.24
C TYR A 335 11.98 -10.93 4.47
N LEU A 336 11.54 -9.68 4.28
CA LEU A 336 11.11 -8.79 5.36
C LEU A 336 9.96 -9.38 6.20
N PHE A 337 9.04 -10.11 5.56
CA PHE A 337 8.02 -10.84 6.30
C PHE A 337 8.63 -11.95 7.16
N SER A 338 9.62 -12.69 6.63
CA SER A 338 10.35 -13.71 7.40
C SER A 338 11.07 -13.08 8.59
N ASP A 339 11.73 -11.95 8.40
CA ASP A 339 12.46 -11.27 9.47
C ASP A 339 11.52 -10.76 10.56
N PHE A 340 10.38 -10.19 10.21
CA PHE A 340 9.35 -9.85 11.18
C PHE A 340 8.90 -11.07 11.99
N ILE A 341 8.64 -12.20 11.32
CA ILE A 341 8.22 -13.43 11.99
C ILE A 341 9.32 -14.04 12.89
N LYS A 342 10.59 -13.86 12.56
CA LYS A 342 11.71 -14.24 13.45
C LYS A 342 11.63 -13.47 14.78
N GLU A 343 11.39 -12.15 14.73
CA GLU A 343 11.23 -11.33 15.93
C GLU A 343 9.95 -11.71 16.72
N VAL A 344 8.84 -11.98 16.02
CA VAL A 344 7.59 -12.49 16.63
C VAL A 344 7.83 -13.81 17.38
N LYS A 345 8.59 -14.74 16.78
CA LYS A 345 8.95 -16.02 17.41
C LYS A 345 9.78 -15.82 18.68
N LYS A 346 10.79 -14.93 18.64
CA LYS A 346 11.62 -14.60 19.81
C LYS A 346 10.77 -14.02 20.93
N TYR A 347 9.89 -13.08 20.62
CA TYR A 347 8.99 -12.48 21.58
C TYR A 347 8.02 -13.50 22.20
N ALA A 348 7.40 -14.35 21.39
CA ALA A 348 6.47 -15.36 21.84
C ALA A 348 7.13 -16.42 22.77
N LYS A 349 8.41 -16.78 22.53
CA LYS A 349 9.18 -17.65 23.41
C LYS A 349 9.42 -17.02 24.78
N LYS A 350 9.83 -15.73 24.82
CA LYS A 350 10.07 -15.03 26.08
C LYS A 350 8.82 -14.87 26.98
N LYS A 351 7.62 -14.90 26.38
CA LYS A 351 6.36 -14.81 27.15
C LYS A 351 5.89 -16.16 27.73
N ARG A 352 6.50 -17.28 27.33
CA ARG A 352 6.17 -18.63 27.84
C ARG A 352 7.02 -19.02 29.05
N HIS A 353 8.11 -18.28 29.27
CA HIS A 353 8.95 -18.33 30.47
C HIS A 353 8.68 -17.09 31.33
#